data_b589f5c224be6c0810bb3f27a7286a52
#
_entry.id   b589f5c224be6c0810bb3f27a7286a52
#
_cell.length_a   1.000
_cell.length_b   1.000
_cell.length_c   1.000
_cell.angle_alpha   90.00
_cell.angle_beta   90.00
_cell.angle_gamma   90.00
#
_symmetry.space_group_name_H-M   'P 1'
#
loop_
_entity.id
_entity.type
_entity.pdbx_description
1 polymer ?
#
loop_
_entity_poly.entity_id
_entity_poly.type
_entity_poly.pdbx_seq_one_letter_code
_entity_poly.pdbx_strand_id
1 'polypeptide(L)'
;MIEIKKETKLYEIVLSDPTILTVLYRFGIELGLSDSSVASVCAAKQIDIDFFLAILNTYLSPSYYPNTNIGNFRASDIVNYLSQTNVFYENYQIPNIERHFGLLLKKSESENNNLALMMKFFVEVKNELLQRILHDKDCWFPQLLSRYQENPNVDFFPNADKEEQSDAIEDKINDLINMFVIHLKGNYDHNLC
;
A
#
# COMPACT_ATOMS: atom_id res chain seq x y z
N MET A 1 -4.22 -14.64 -14.91
CA MET A 1 -4.51 -13.22 -15.16
C MET A 1 -3.64 -12.79 -16.34
N ILE A 2 -4.12 -11.92 -17.23
CA ILE A 2 -3.36 -11.49 -18.41
C ILE A 2 -2.38 -10.40 -17.94
N GLU A 3 -1.12 -10.52 -18.32
CA GLU A 3 -0.08 -9.52 -18.05
C GLU A 3 -0.43 -8.19 -18.76
N ILE A 4 -0.39 -7.09 -17.99
CA ILE A 4 -0.63 -5.75 -18.51
C ILE A 4 0.59 -5.31 -19.33
N LYS A 5 0.32 -4.78 -20.52
CA LYS A 5 1.33 -4.28 -21.45
C LYS A 5 1.13 -2.79 -21.72
N LYS A 6 2.11 -2.17 -22.34
CA LYS A 6 2.09 -0.73 -22.65
C LYS A 6 0.94 -0.30 -23.56
N GLU A 7 0.44 -1.23 -24.40
CA GLU A 7 -0.70 -1.01 -25.29
C GLU A 7 -2.06 -1.19 -24.60
N THR A 8 -2.09 -1.83 -23.43
CA THR A 8 -3.33 -2.09 -22.69
C THR A 8 -4.00 -0.77 -22.32
N LYS A 9 -5.31 -0.69 -22.49
CA LYS A 9 -6.09 0.50 -22.15
C LYS A 9 -6.38 0.54 -20.65
N LEU A 10 -6.20 1.69 -20.05
CA LEU A 10 -6.37 1.83 -18.59
C LEU A 10 -7.79 1.48 -18.13
N TYR A 11 -8.80 1.84 -18.90
CA TYR A 11 -10.19 1.52 -18.53
C TYR A 11 -10.45 0.01 -18.49
N GLU A 12 -9.80 -0.79 -19.36
CA GLU A 12 -9.94 -2.26 -19.36
C GLU A 12 -9.37 -2.86 -18.07
N ILE A 13 -8.25 -2.32 -17.59
CA ILE A 13 -7.64 -2.73 -16.32
C ILE A 13 -8.58 -2.41 -15.14
N VAL A 14 -9.10 -1.19 -15.10
CA VAL A 14 -10.05 -0.75 -14.05
C VAL A 14 -11.34 -1.56 -14.07
N LEU A 15 -11.87 -1.91 -15.24
CA LEU A 15 -13.07 -2.74 -15.36
C LEU A 15 -12.81 -4.19 -14.91
N SER A 16 -11.60 -4.72 -15.15
CA SER A 16 -11.23 -6.08 -14.73
C SER A 16 -10.99 -6.18 -13.23
N ASP A 17 -10.38 -5.16 -12.64
CA ASP A 17 -10.13 -5.08 -11.19
C ASP A 17 -10.17 -3.62 -10.70
N PRO A 18 -11.30 -3.17 -10.14
CA PRO A 18 -11.43 -1.80 -9.64
C PRO A 18 -10.47 -1.44 -8.49
N THR A 19 -9.87 -2.42 -7.81
CA THR A 19 -8.93 -2.15 -6.71
C THR A 19 -7.65 -1.45 -7.20
N ILE A 20 -7.35 -1.58 -8.51
CA ILE A 20 -6.22 -0.90 -9.15
C ILE A 20 -6.29 0.63 -9.04
N LEU A 21 -7.48 1.20 -8.83
CA LEU A 21 -7.66 2.63 -8.63
C LEU A 21 -6.80 3.18 -7.49
N THR A 22 -6.53 2.37 -6.47
CA THR A 22 -5.65 2.76 -5.37
C THR A 22 -4.20 2.91 -5.81
N VAL A 23 -3.77 2.11 -6.80
CA VAL A 23 -2.43 2.21 -7.40
C VAL A 23 -2.36 3.41 -8.33
N LEU A 24 -3.37 3.59 -9.20
CA LEU A 24 -3.43 4.74 -10.12
C LEU A 24 -3.40 6.07 -9.36
N TYR A 25 -4.12 6.16 -8.24
CA TYR A 25 -4.11 7.33 -7.37
C TYR A 25 -2.70 7.68 -6.88
N ARG A 26 -1.90 6.68 -6.47
CA ARG A 26 -0.52 6.88 -5.99
C ARG A 26 0.43 7.38 -7.10
N PHE A 27 0.09 7.12 -8.35
CA PHE A 27 0.78 7.70 -9.51
C PHE A 27 0.22 9.06 -9.95
N GLY A 28 -0.73 9.63 -9.22
CA GLY A 28 -1.41 10.88 -9.57
C GLY A 28 -2.24 10.77 -10.84
N ILE A 29 -2.73 9.57 -11.15
CA ILE A 29 -3.58 9.31 -12.31
C ILE A 29 -5.04 9.41 -11.88
N GLU A 30 -5.71 10.42 -12.39
CA GLU A 30 -7.14 10.67 -12.15
C GLU A 30 -8.00 9.88 -13.14
N LEU A 31 -9.28 9.66 -12.75
CA LEU A 31 -10.27 9.04 -13.62
C LEU A 31 -10.64 9.96 -14.80
N GLY A 32 -11.19 9.39 -15.87
CA GLY A 32 -11.59 10.15 -17.07
C GLY A 32 -10.61 9.99 -18.23
N LEU A 33 -9.73 9.01 -18.18
CA LEU A 33 -8.71 8.74 -19.19
C LEU A 33 -9.23 8.13 -20.49
N SER A 34 -10.57 7.99 -20.62
CA SER A 34 -11.27 7.46 -21.79
C SER A 34 -10.56 6.22 -22.41
N ASP A 35 -10.06 6.32 -23.59
CA ASP A 35 -9.46 5.24 -24.40
C ASP A 35 -7.91 5.23 -24.34
N SER A 36 -7.32 5.86 -23.33
CA SER A 36 -5.86 6.02 -23.21
C SER A 36 -5.18 4.70 -22.84
N SER A 37 -4.09 4.38 -23.58
CA SER A 37 -3.23 3.26 -23.25
C SER A 37 -2.31 3.58 -22.06
N VAL A 38 -1.76 2.55 -21.42
CA VAL A 38 -0.73 2.70 -20.38
C VAL A 38 0.40 3.58 -20.90
N ALA A 39 0.91 3.33 -22.11
CA ALA A 39 2.00 4.13 -22.70
C ALA A 39 1.63 5.61 -22.83
N SER A 40 0.42 5.93 -23.30
CA SER A 40 0.01 7.33 -23.47
C SER A 40 -0.13 8.07 -22.15
N VAL A 41 -0.62 7.40 -21.11
CA VAL A 41 -0.75 8.00 -19.77
C VAL A 41 0.61 8.20 -19.13
N CYS A 42 1.51 7.21 -19.20
CA CYS A 42 2.87 7.33 -18.69
C CYS A 42 3.61 8.50 -19.36
N ALA A 43 3.50 8.64 -20.69
CA ALA A 43 4.11 9.73 -21.42
C ALA A 43 3.55 11.11 -20.98
N ALA A 44 2.23 11.24 -20.85
CA ALA A 44 1.59 12.48 -20.44
C ALA A 44 1.93 12.91 -19.01
N LYS A 45 2.13 11.93 -18.11
CA LYS A 45 2.44 12.16 -16.68
C LYS A 45 3.94 12.09 -16.37
N GLN A 46 4.79 11.84 -17.37
CA GLN A 46 6.23 11.66 -17.22
C GLN A 46 6.62 10.53 -16.24
N ILE A 47 5.80 9.46 -16.22
CA ILE A 47 6.02 8.27 -15.42
C ILE A 47 6.89 7.30 -16.23
N ASP A 48 7.87 6.67 -15.58
CA ASP A 48 8.62 5.56 -16.16
C ASP A 48 7.68 4.37 -16.43
N ILE A 49 7.60 3.95 -17.69
CA ILE A 49 6.62 2.94 -18.12
C ILE A 49 6.93 1.55 -17.56
N ASP A 50 8.21 1.19 -17.46
CA ASP A 50 8.62 -0.14 -16.99
C ASP A 50 8.39 -0.23 -15.47
N PHE A 51 8.68 0.85 -14.74
CA PHE A 51 8.34 0.96 -13.32
C PHE A 51 6.83 0.86 -13.09
N PHE A 52 6.04 1.60 -13.86
CA PHE A 52 4.58 1.58 -13.75
C PHE A 52 4.00 0.19 -14.02
N LEU A 53 4.45 -0.48 -15.10
CA LEU A 53 4.03 -1.83 -15.44
C LEU A 53 4.45 -2.85 -14.37
N ALA A 54 5.66 -2.72 -13.81
CA ALA A 54 6.11 -3.59 -12.73
C ALA A 54 5.18 -3.49 -11.51
N ILE A 55 4.82 -2.27 -11.09
CA ILE A 55 3.91 -2.06 -9.95
C ILE A 55 2.51 -2.59 -10.26
N LEU A 56 1.92 -2.29 -11.44
CA LEU A 56 0.59 -2.75 -11.81
C LEU A 56 0.50 -4.29 -11.83
N ASN A 57 1.44 -4.94 -12.51
CA ASN A 57 1.42 -6.39 -12.65
C ASN A 57 1.68 -7.10 -11.31
N THR A 58 2.57 -6.58 -10.47
CA THR A 58 2.81 -7.11 -9.12
C THR A 58 1.56 -6.96 -8.24
N TYR A 59 0.86 -5.82 -8.33
CA TYR A 59 -0.36 -5.59 -7.56
C TYR A 59 -1.49 -6.55 -7.95
N LEU A 60 -1.66 -6.79 -9.25
CA LEU A 60 -2.74 -7.63 -9.77
C LEU A 60 -2.44 -9.14 -9.71
N SER A 61 -1.18 -9.53 -9.62
CA SER A 61 -0.78 -10.94 -9.60
C SER A 61 0.34 -11.17 -8.58
N PRO A 62 0.02 -11.79 -7.43
CA PRO A 62 1.04 -12.13 -6.42
C PRO A 62 2.15 -13.06 -6.93
N SER A 63 1.90 -13.77 -8.04
CA SER A 63 2.90 -14.65 -8.68
C SER A 63 3.71 -13.95 -9.77
N TYR A 64 3.46 -12.67 -10.04
CA TYR A 64 4.24 -11.92 -11.02
C TYR A 64 5.57 -11.48 -10.42
N TYR A 65 6.64 -11.79 -11.12
CA TYR A 65 7.98 -11.32 -10.81
C TYR A 65 8.46 -10.44 -11.96
N PRO A 66 8.73 -9.15 -11.71
CA PRO A 66 9.28 -8.27 -12.74
C PRO A 66 10.61 -8.84 -13.28
N ASN A 67 10.76 -8.89 -14.60
CA ASN A 67 12.02 -9.27 -15.22
C ASN A 67 13.11 -8.20 -15.05
N THR A 68 12.74 -7.03 -14.56
CA THR A 68 13.62 -5.88 -14.35
C THR A 68 14.07 -5.83 -12.89
N ASN A 69 15.38 -5.75 -12.66
CA ASN A 69 15.91 -5.53 -11.31
C ASN A 69 15.44 -4.16 -10.80
N ILE A 70 14.98 -4.10 -9.55
CA ILE A 70 14.56 -2.85 -8.88
C ILE A 70 15.64 -1.77 -8.94
N GLY A 71 16.92 -2.16 -8.90
CA GLY A 71 18.04 -1.24 -9.05
C GLY A 71 18.14 -0.52 -10.41
N ASN A 72 17.36 -0.93 -11.40
CA ASN A 72 17.32 -0.27 -12.71
C ASN A 72 16.30 0.90 -12.75
N PHE A 73 15.43 1.02 -11.75
CA PHE A 73 14.49 2.13 -11.66
C PHE A 73 15.14 3.35 -11.01
N ARG A 74 14.69 4.54 -11.39
CA ARG A 74 15.18 5.77 -10.78
C ARG A 74 14.72 5.87 -9.34
N ALA A 75 15.64 6.18 -8.43
CA ALA A 75 15.34 6.38 -7.02
C ALA A 75 14.22 7.41 -6.79
N SER A 76 14.20 8.47 -7.61
CA SER A 76 13.15 9.49 -7.55
C SER A 76 11.74 8.94 -7.81
N ASP A 77 11.59 8.00 -8.75
CA ASP A 77 10.29 7.42 -9.10
C ASP A 77 9.80 6.53 -7.96
N ILE A 78 10.71 5.73 -7.38
CA ILE A 78 10.41 4.87 -6.23
C ILE A 78 10.02 5.74 -5.03
N VAL A 79 10.81 6.75 -4.69
CA VAL A 79 10.53 7.65 -3.56
C VAL A 79 9.23 8.42 -3.77
N ASN A 80 8.96 8.90 -4.97
CA ASN A 80 7.70 9.58 -5.28
C ASN A 80 6.50 8.64 -5.09
N TYR A 81 6.56 7.43 -5.59
CA TYR A 81 5.50 6.45 -5.43
C TYR A 81 5.26 6.08 -3.96
N LEU A 82 6.34 5.85 -3.18
CA LEU A 82 6.25 5.55 -1.76
C LEU A 82 5.73 6.75 -0.95
N SER A 83 6.14 7.97 -1.30
CA SER A 83 5.61 9.19 -0.67
C SER A 83 4.11 9.35 -0.89
N GLN A 84 3.62 9.12 -2.12
CA GLN A 84 2.19 9.13 -2.41
C GLN A 84 1.45 7.97 -1.74
N THR A 85 2.12 6.82 -1.56
CA THR A 85 1.60 5.71 -0.77
C THR A 85 1.41 6.11 0.69
N ASN A 86 2.39 6.78 1.30
CA ASN A 86 2.29 7.28 2.66
C ASN A 86 1.13 8.29 2.81
N VAL A 87 1.00 9.24 1.87
CA VAL A 87 -0.14 10.18 1.83
C VAL A 87 -1.48 9.44 1.73
N PHE A 88 -1.55 8.38 0.92
CA PHE A 88 -2.77 7.58 0.79
C PHE A 88 -3.13 6.85 2.10
N TYR A 89 -2.15 6.30 2.82
CA TYR A 89 -2.38 5.69 4.13
C TYR A 89 -2.86 6.71 5.16
N GLU A 90 -2.19 7.85 5.27
CA GLU A 90 -2.53 8.89 6.24
C GLU A 90 -3.93 9.48 6.02
N ASN A 91 -4.26 9.81 4.77
CA ASN A 91 -5.47 10.58 4.48
C ASN A 91 -6.71 9.73 4.17
N TYR A 92 -6.53 8.46 3.77
CA TYR A 92 -7.65 7.63 3.33
C TYR A 92 -7.74 6.29 4.06
N GLN A 93 -6.69 5.47 4.06
CA GLN A 93 -6.79 4.11 4.59
C GLN A 93 -6.97 4.09 6.11
N ILE A 94 -6.11 4.77 6.84
CA ILE A 94 -6.19 4.81 8.31
C ILE A 94 -7.52 5.44 8.78
N PRO A 95 -7.95 6.62 8.30
CA PRO A 95 -9.24 7.19 8.66
C PRO A 95 -10.44 6.30 8.29
N ASN A 96 -10.36 5.59 7.16
CA ASN A 96 -11.42 4.68 6.74
C ASN A 96 -11.54 3.48 7.68
N ILE A 97 -10.43 2.88 8.08
CA ILE A 97 -10.41 1.78 9.05
C ILE A 97 -10.94 2.27 10.41
N GLU A 98 -10.49 3.42 10.91
CA GLU A 98 -10.99 4.01 12.16
C GLU A 98 -12.51 4.22 12.13
N ARG A 99 -13.03 4.73 11.02
CA ARG A 99 -14.47 4.93 10.85
C ARG A 99 -15.23 3.62 10.92
N HIS A 100 -14.72 2.56 10.28
CA HIS A 100 -15.36 1.24 10.32
C HIS A 100 -15.31 0.61 11.72
N PHE A 101 -14.21 0.72 12.43
CA PHE A 101 -14.12 0.32 13.84
C PHE A 101 -15.12 1.07 14.72
N GLY A 102 -15.22 2.39 14.54
CA GLY A 102 -16.19 3.21 15.27
C GLY A 102 -17.65 2.80 15.02
N LEU A 103 -17.97 2.39 13.78
CA LEU A 103 -19.29 1.87 13.44
C LEU A 103 -19.56 0.50 14.06
N LEU A 104 -18.56 -0.39 14.07
CA LEU A 104 -18.67 -1.70 14.72
C LEU A 104 -18.89 -1.57 16.23
N LEU A 105 -18.12 -0.71 16.91
CA LEU A 105 -18.28 -0.43 18.33
C LEU A 105 -19.67 0.11 18.68
N LYS A 106 -20.22 0.99 17.85
CA LYS A 106 -21.58 1.53 18.06
C LYS A 106 -22.69 0.51 17.86
N LYS A 107 -22.46 -0.51 17.04
CA LYS A 107 -23.45 -1.56 16.74
C LYS A 107 -23.34 -2.75 17.68
N SER A 108 -22.19 -2.98 18.30
CA SER A 108 -22.03 -4.03 19.29
C SER A 108 -22.76 -3.62 20.58
N GLU A 109 -23.56 -4.53 21.14
CA GLU A 109 -24.11 -4.35 22.46
C GLU A 109 -22.98 -4.12 23.47
N SER A 110 -23.21 -3.25 24.43
CA SER A 110 -22.25 -2.47 25.23
C SER A 110 -21.18 -3.22 26.06
N GLU A 111 -20.95 -4.52 25.86
CA GLU A 111 -20.01 -5.31 26.66
C GLU A 111 -19.04 -6.21 25.86
N ASN A 112 -18.79 -5.88 24.58
CA ASN A 112 -17.85 -6.69 23.81
C ASN A 112 -16.40 -6.29 24.08
N ASN A 113 -15.83 -6.79 25.19
CA ASN A 113 -14.44 -6.54 25.58
C ASN A 113 -13.41 -6.88 24.48
N ASN A 114 -13.71 -7.85 23.61
CA ASN A 114 -12.81 -8.23 22.52
C ASN A 114 -12.71 -7.13 21.45
N LEU A 115 -13.82 -6.48 21.12
CA LEU A 115 -13.82 -5.39 20.15
C LEU A 115 -13.08 -4.15 20.67
N ALA A 116 -13.24 -3.85 21.96
CA ALA A 116 -12.49 -2.78 22.62
C ALA A 116 -10.97 -3.06 22.65
N LEU A 117 -10.58 -4.33 22.88
CA LEU A 117 -9.19 -4.76 22.83
C LEU A 117 -8.62 -4.64 21.41
N MET A 118 -9.37 -5.06 20.41
CA MET A 118 -8.98 -4.93 19.00
C MET A 118 -8.79 -3.46 18.61
N MET A 119 -9.67 -2.57 19.05
CA MET A 119 -9.52 -1.13 18.79
C MET A 119 -8.26 -0.57 19.44
N LYS A 120 -7.95 -0.97 20.68
CA LYS A 120 -6.71 -0.56 21.34
C LYS A 120 -5.48 -1.02 20.55
N PHE A 121 -5.46 -2.27 20.12
CA PHE A 121 -4.37 -2.82 19.33
C PHE A 121 -4.24 -2.12 17.96
N PHE A 122 -5.36 -1.83 17.30
CA PHE A 122 -5.35 -1.04 16.06
C PHE A 122 -4.73 0.35 16.27
N VAL A 123 -5.03 1.02 17.39
CA VAL A 123 -4.45 2.34 17.71
C VAL A 123 -2.93 2.24 17.87
N GLU A 124 -2.43 1.18 18.47
CA GLU A 124 -0.99 0.93 18.60
C GLU A 124 -0.33 0.74 17.22
N VAL A 125 -0.87 -0.14 16.37
CA VAL A 125 -0.40 -0.36 14.99
C VAL A 125 -0.44 0.93 14.17
N LYS A 126 -1.55 1.68 14.28
CA LYS A 126 -1.68 2.98 13.61
C LYS A 126 -0.57 3.95 14.01
N ASN A 127 -0.31 4.08 15.31
CA ASN A 127 0.71 5.02 15.79
C ASN A 127 2.12 4.64 15.31
N GLU A 128 2.45 3.36 15.28
CA GLU A 128 3.73 2.89 14.75
C GLU A 128 3.85 3.14 13.24
N LEU A 129 2.79 2.88 12.48
CA LEU A 129 2.76 3.17 11.05
C LEU A 129 2.94 4.67 10.78
N LEU A 130 2.26 5.53 11.53
CA LEU A 130 2.40 6.99 11.39
C LEU A 130 3.81 7.47 11.75
N GLN A 131 4.44 6.90 12.78
CA GLN A 131 5.83 7.19 13.13
C GLN A 131 6.79 6.75 12.01
N ARG A 132 6.55 5.60 11.39
CA ARG A 132 7.33 5.12 10.25
C ARG A 132 7.18 6.05 9.06
N ILE A 133 5.95 6.47 8.72
CA ILE A 133 5.66 7.40 7.63
C ILE A 133 6.39 8.74 7.85
N LEU A 134 6.36 9.25 9.08
CA LEU A 134 7.06 10.48 9.44
C LEU A 134 8.58 10.32 9.27
N HIS A 135 9.14 9.22 9.74
CA HIS A 135 10.56 8.93 9.59
C HIS A 135 10.97 8.80 8.11
N ASP A 136 10.16 8.13 7.30
CA ASP A 136 10.41 8.00 5.85
C ASP A 136 10.48 9.38 5.19
N LYS A 137 9.50 10.25 5.48
CA LYS A 137 9.40 11.60 4.93
C LYS A 137 10.55 12.50 5.35
N ASP A 138 10.89 12.53 6.65
CA ASP A 138 11.81 13.52 7.21
C ASP A 138 13.28 13.07 7.15
N CYS A 139 13.53 11.77 7.12
CA CYS A 139 14.88 11.22 7.19
C CYS A 139 15.24 10.33 6.00
N TRP A 140 14.44 9.29 5.74
CA TRP A 140 14.89 8.23 4.87
C TRP A 140 14.85 8.60 3.39
N PHE A 141 13.75 9.17 2.91
CA PHE A 141 13.61 9.59 1.50
C PHE A 141 14.59 10.68 1.10
N PRO A 142 14.81 11.76 1.90
CA PRO A 142 15.85 12.76 1.60
C PRO A 142 17.25 12.16 1.54
N GLN A 143 17.59 11.24 2.46
CA GLN A 143 18.90 10.59 2.47
C GLN A 143 19.11 9.70 1.23
N LEU A 144 18.08 8.94 0.81
CA LEU A 144 18.14 8.13 -0.39
C LEU A 144 18.39 8.97 -1.63
N LEU A 145 17.63 10.06 -1.80
CA LEU A 145 17.76 10.95 -2.94
C LEU A 145 19.14 11.61 -2.99
N SER A 146 19.68 12.05 -1.84
CA SER A 146 21.01 12.62 -1.75
C SER A 146 22.10 11.61 -2.16
N ARG A 147 22.05 10.39 -1.61
CA ARG A 147 23.02 9.34 -1.94
C ARG A 147 22.99 8.93 -3.41
N TYR A 148 21.80 8.89 -3.99
CA TYR A 148 21.63 8.55 -5.40
C TYR A 148 22.17 9.64 -6.32
N GLN A 149 22.09 10.91 -5.93
CA GLN A 149 22.70 12.03 -6.66
C GLN A 149 24.23 11.96 -6.64
N GLU A 150 24.82 11.53 -5.50
CA GLU A 150 26.26 11.40 -5.34
C GLU A 150 26.81 10.16 -6.08
N ASN A 151 26.06 9.05 -6.10
CA ASN A 151 26.47 7.81 -6.76
C ASN A 151 25.26 7.01 -7.28
N PRO A 152 24.93 7.10 -8.58
CA PRO A 152 23.79 6.39 -9.16
C PRO A 152 23.86 4.86 -9.11
N ASN A 153 25.03 4.28 -8.79
CA ASN A 153 25.26 2.83 -8.69
C ASN A 153 25.28 2.31 -7.25
N VAL A 154 24.80 3.12 -6.29
CA VAL A 154 24.72 2.66 -4.89
C VAL A 154 23.63 1.61 -4.77
N ASP A 155 23.96 0.47 -4.15
CA ASP A 155 22.99 -0.52 -3.74
C ASP A 155 21.90 0.12 -2.87
N PHE A 156 20.64 -0.06 -3.28
CA PHE A 156 19.47 0.59 -2.68
C PHE A 156 19.17 0.11 -1.27
N PHE A 157 19.77 -1.00 -0.85
CA PHE A 157 19.51 -1.62 0.46
C PHE A 157 20.59 -1.25 1.48
N PRO A 158 20.34 -0.22 2.32
CA PRO A 158 21.20 -0.01 3.47
C PRO A 158 20.88 -1.08 4.51
N ASN A 159 21.92 -1.77 4.94
CA ASN A 159 22.05 -2.65 6.10
C ASN A 159 20.79 -3.21 6.75
N ALA A 160 20.77 -4.53 6.88
CA ALA A 160 19.75 -5.41 7.46
C ALA A 160 19.15 -4.99 8.82
N ASP A 161 19.74 -4.06 9.55
CA ASP A 161 19.27 -3.60 10.86
C ASP A 161 17.90 -2.89 10.87
N LYS A 162 17.34 -2.58 9.68
CA LYS A 162 16.00 -1.97 9.53
C LYS A 162 14.92 -2.95 9.06
N GLU A 163 15.27 -4.14 8.63
CA GLU A 163 14.31 -5.21 8.32
C GLU A 163 13.53 -5.60 9.58
N GLU A 164 14.17 -5.65 10.76
CA GLU A 164 13.51 -5.99 12.02
C GLU A 164 12.31 -5.07 12.37
N GLN A 165 12.36 -3.78 12.05
CA GLN A 165 11.23 -2.88 12.31
C GLN A 165 10.08 -3.04 11.31
N SER A 166 10.38 -3.41 10.05
CA SER A 166 9.37 -3.69 9.04
C SER A 166 8.63 -4.97 9.39
N ASP A 167 9.35 -6.01 9.76
CA ASP A 167 8.80 -7.30 10.16
C ASP A 167 7.91 -7.18 11.40
N ALA A 168 8.32 -6.38 12.39
CA ALA A 168 7.53 -6.15 13.60
C ALA A 168 6.17 -5.46 13.35
N ILE A 169 6.09 -4.53 12.38
CA ILE A 169 4.82 -3.91 11.99
C ILE A 169 3.94 -4.91 11.23
N GLU A 170 4.53 -5.68 10.32
CA GLU A 170 3.83 -6.70 9.55
C GLU A 170 3.26 -7.79 10.46
N ASP A 171 4.02 -8.28 11.43
CA ASP A 171 3.57 -9.22 12.44
C ASP A 171 2.38 -8.68 13.24
N LYS A 172 2.42 -7.42 13.67
CA LYS A 172 1.30 -6.78 14.38
C LYS A 172 0.06 -6.64 13.52
N ILE A 173 0.21 -6.35 12.22
CA ILE A 173 -0.91 -6.31 11.29
C ILE A 173 -1.53 -7.70 11.13
N ASN A 174 -0.71 -8.73 10.99
CA ASN A 174 -1.16 -10.12 10.91
C ASN A 174 -1.88 -10.56 12.18
N ASP A 175 -1.37 -10.20 13.36
CA ASP A 175 -2.04 -10.46 14.63
C ASP A 175 -3.40 -9.78 14.71
N LEU A 176 -3.51 -8.52 14.27
CA LEU A 176 -4.78 -7.81 14.21
C LEU A 176 -5.79 -8.51 13.28
N ILE A 177 -5.35 -8.95 12.09
CA ILE A 177 -6.19 -9.71 11.15
C ILE A 177 -6.67 -11.01 11.80
N ASN A 178 -5.79 -11.74 12.47
CA ASN A 178 -6.14 -12.98 13.14
C ASN A 178 -7.16 -12.75 14.27
N MET A 179 -7.03 -11.70 15.07
CA MET A 179 -8.01 -11.31 16.07
C MET A 179 -9.39 -11.07 15.45
N PHE A 180 -9.46 -10.39 14.29
CA PHE A 180 -10.71 -10.19 13.56
C PHE A 180 -11.35 -11.50 13.10
N VAL A 181 -10.54 -12.39 12.51
CA VAL A 181 -11.02 -13.69 12.03
C VAL A 181 -11.60 -14.54 13.18
N ILE A 182 -10.93 -14.57 14.33
CA ILE A 182 -11.40 -15.28 15.53
C ILE A 182 -12.72 -14.68 16.02
N HIS A 183 -12.80 -13.35 16.11
CA HIS A 183 -14.00 -12.66 16.55
C HIS A 183 -15.20 -12.93 15.64
N LEU A 184 -15.01 -12.90 14.32
CA LEU A 184 -16.07 -13.20 13.36
C LEU A 184 -16.54 -14.66 13.47
N LYS A 185 -15.64 -15.62 13.64
CA LYS A 185 -15.99 -17.04 13.83
C LYS A 185 -16.77 -17.25 15.13
N GLY A 186 -16.33 -16.65 16.25
CA GLY A 186 -17.03 -16.78 17.53
C GLY A 186 -18.47 -16.26 17.53
N ASN A 187 -18.75 -15.21 16.75
CA ASN A 187 -20.12 -14.69 16.59
C ASN A 187 -21.02 -15.57 15.70
N TYR A 188 -20.45 -16.38 14.80
CA TYR A 188 -21.23 -17.32 13.98
C TYR A 188 -21.72 -18.54 14.77
N ASP A 189 -20.92 -19.04 15.72
CA ASP A 189 -21.28 -20.22 16.52
C ASP A 189 -22.38 -19.95 17.55
N HIS A 190 -22.56 -18.69 17.99
CA HIS A 190 -23.62 -18.30 18.91
C HIS A 190 -25.01 -18.10 18.26
N ASN A 191 -25.09 -17.99 16.95
CA ASN A 191 -26.37 -17.81 16.23
C ASN A 191 -26.95 -19.13 15.66
N LEU A 192 -26.34 -20.28 15.98
CA LEU A 192 -26.78 -21.61 15.51
C LEU A 192 -27.33 -22.50 16.63
N CYS A 193 -27.64 -21.94 17.81
CA CYS A 193 -28.34 -22.66 18.88
C CYS A 193 -29.74 -22.10 19.12
#